data_04e13b9ef636934d9ff0ee93a23d8143
#
_entry.id   04e13b9ef636934d9ff0ee93a23d8143
#
_cell.length_a   1.000
_cell.length_b   1.000
_cell.length_c   1.000
_cell.angle_alpha   90.00
_cell.angle_beta   90.00
_cell.angle_gamma   90.00
#
_symmetry.space_group_name_H-M   'P 1'
#
loop_
_entity.id
_entity.type
_entity.pdbx_description
1 polymer ?
#
loop_
_entity_poly.entity_id
_entity_poly.type
_entity_poly.pdbx_seq_one_letter_code
_entity_poly.pdbx_strand_id
1 'polypeptide(L)'
;MPTEARTHNAWLCEGSSVQQQQIIRDFGKSRAKALKDIKARLPMRQRAGMPKYKKKSLADPSLNYNRNGFRLEDGRLHLAGGIGVTVVWSRDLPADPSSVRVHRDSLGHWYASFVVATEVQPLPETGNVLGIDWGGVKETAITTSDTHDLPHVEHGRKAAAKLTGYQRMTAGRKPKAGQAASKGYRTAKKLTAKPHKKVARQRQDTGRKWAKQVVRDHDTIAVEDFRPKKRVGVPFRPCREPPPASTPVP
;
A
#
# COMPACT_ATOMS: atom_id res chain seq x y z
N MET A 1 21.19 -7.27 23.92
CA MET A 1 21.62 -7.02 22.52
C MET A 1 21.19 -8.15 21.60
N PRO A 2 20.87 -7.94 20.28
CA PRO A 2 20.48 -9.06 19.41
C PRO A 2 21.51 -10.18 19.33
N THR A 3 22.78 -9.86 19.44
CA THR A 3 23.90 -10.83 19.43
C THR A 3 23.82 -11.76 20.63
N GLU A 4 23.62 -11.25 21.81
CA GLU A 4 23.49 -12.00 23.06
C GLU A 4 22.24 -12.90 23.03
N ALA A 5 21.09 -12.38 22.57
CA ALA A 5 19.89 -13.19 22.41
C ALA A 5 20.09 -14.38 21.46
N ARG A 6 20.93 -14.23 20.43
CA ARG A 6 21.25 -15.32 19.48
C ARG A 6 22.10 -16.41 20.11
N THR A 7 22.99 -16.10 21.06
CA THR A 7 23.79 -17.14 21.75
C THR A 7 22.93 -18.06 22.62
N HIS A 8 21.81 -17.54 23.14
CA HIS A 8 20.91 -18.29 24.01
C HIS A 8 19.71 -18.91 23.29
N ASN A 9 19.49 -18.58 21.99
CA ASN A 9 18.31 -19.04 21.25
C ASN A 9 18.71 -19.54 19.85
N ALA A 10 18.84 -20.83 19.68
CA ALA A 10 19.23 -21.48 18.42
C ALA A 10 18.33 -21.08 17.23
N TRP A 11 17.01 -20.99 17.46
CA TRP A 11 16.04 -20.58 16.43
C TRP A 11 16.27 -19.18 15.87
N LEU A 12 16.90 -18.27 16.63
CA LEU A 12 17.29 -16.95 16.11
C LEU A 12 18.48 -17.06 15.15
N CYS A 13 19.32 -18.08 15.30
CA CYS A 13 20.47 -18.31 14.42
C CYS A 13 20.05 -18.78 13.01
N GLU A 14 18.88 -19.39 12.85
CA GLU A 14 18.32 -19.79 11.55
C GLU A 14 18.07 -18.59 10.61
N GLY A 15 17.78 -17.40 11.20
CA GLY A 15 17.54 -16.18 10.45
C GLY A 15 18.77 -15.27 10.39
N SER A 16 18.82 -14.41 9.35
CA SER A 16 19.88 -13.41 9.21
C SER A 16 19.82 -12.36 10.32
N SER A 17 20.98 -12.06 10.93
CA SER A 17 21.14 -11.03 11.96
C SER A 17 20.77 -9.63 11.44
N VAL A 18 21.05 -9.34 10.17
CA VAL A 18 20.76 -8.05 9.52
C VAL A 18 19.27 -7.73 9.57
N GLN A 19 18.42 -8.70 9.26
CA GLN A 19 16.96 -8.54 9.29
C GLN A 19 16.44 -8.38 10.72
N GLN A 20 16.98 -9.14 11.66
CA GLN A 20 16.60 -9.05 13.08
C GLN A 20 16.94 -7.68 13.65
N GLN A 21 18.13 -7.16 13.35
CA GLN A 21 18.53 -5.80 13.73
C GLN A 21 17.61 -4.75 13.11
N GLN A 22 17.24 -4.91 11.84
CA GLN A 22 16.34 -3.97 11.17
C GLN A 22 14.92 -3.99 11.78
N ILE A 23 14.39 -5.16 12.13
CA ILE A 23 13.09 -5.28 12.81
C ILE A 23 13.11 -4.57 14.17
N ILE A 24 14.18 -4.74 14.97
CA ILE A 24 14.34 -4.07 16.27
C ILE A 24 14.43 -2.55 16.06
N ARG A 25 15.18 -2.10 15.06
CA ARG A 25 15.30 -0.68 14.73
C ARG A 25 13.95 -0.08 14.32
N ASP A 26 13.18 -0.76 13.46
CA ASP A 26 11.87 -0.29 13.00
C ASP A 26 10.84 -0.26 14.14
N PHE A 27 10.89 -1.26 15.02
CA PHE A 27 10.10 -1.28 16.25
C PHE A 27 10.46 -0.10 17.17
N GLY A 28 11.76 0.11 17.42
CA GLY A 28 12.26 1.20 18.24
C GLY A 28 11.83 2.57 17.71
N LYS A 29 11.97 2.82 16.41
CA LYS A 29 11.51 4.06 15.76
C LYS A 29 10.01 4.27 15.93
N SER A 30 9.21 3.23 15.69
CA SER A 30 7.75 3.30 15.80
C SER A 30 7.31 3.56 17.25
N ARG A 31 7.97 2.91 18.23
CA ARG A 31 7.72 3.12 19.65
C ARG A 31 8.11 4.52 20.09
N ALA A 32 9.30 4.99 19.69
CA ALA A 32 9.78 6.32 20.04
C ALA A 32 8.85 7.41 19.51
N LYS A 33 8.37 7.29 18.26
CA LYS A 33 7.38 8.22 17.70
C LYS A 33 6.10 8.23 18.52
N ALA A 34 5.54 7.08 18.86
CA ALA A 34 4.31 6.98 19.64
C ALA A 34 4.47 7.63 21.03
N LEU A 35 5.60 7.38 21.71
CA LEU A 35 5.90 7.99 23.01
C LEU A 35 6.11 9.50 22.91
N LYS A 36 6.79 9.99 21.83
CA LYS A 36 6.94 11.43 21.57
C LYS A 36 5.59 12.12 21.42
N ASP A 37 4.67 11.53 20.66
CA ASP A 37 3.33 12.09 20.43
C ASP A 37 2.50 12.10 21.72
N ILE A 38 2.64 11.08 22.57
CA ILE A 38 2.00 11.02 23.90
C ILE A 38 2.57 12.11 24.81
N LYS A 39 3.89 12.27 24.86
CA LYS A 39 4.58 13.30 25.66
C LYS A 39 4.19 14.71 25.20
N ALA A 40 4.05 14.91 23.90
CA ALA A 40 3.58 16.17 23.31
C ALA A 40 2.06 16.41 23.50
N ARG A 41 1.36 15.54 24.21
CA ARG A 41 -0.09 15.61 24.49
C ARG A 41 -0.96 15.82 23.23
N LEU A 42 -0.49 15.32 22.06
CA LEU A 42 -1.28 15.43 20.83
C LEU A 42 -2.66 14.76 21.01
N PRO A 43 -3.71 15.24 20.34
CA PRO A 43 -5.02 14.58 20.34
C PRO A 43 -4.91 13.14 19.85
N MET A 44 -5.72 12.22 20.40
CA MET A 44 -5.71 10.78 20.05
C MET A 44 -5.71 10.48 18.55
N ARG A 45 -6.37 11.35 17.76
CA ARG A 45 -6.46 11.21 16.29
C ARG A 45 -5.14 11.53 15.55
N GLN A 46 -4.27 12.31 16.19
CA GLN A 46 -2.98 12.73 15.63
C GLN A 46 -1.81 11.90 16.15
N ARG A 47 -2.01 11.10 17.20
CA ARG A 47 -0.97 10.25 17.78
C ARG A 47 -0.65 9.05 16.89
N ALA A 48 0.64 8.77 16.74
CA ALA A 48 1.06 7.48 16.24
C ALA A 48 0.64 6.39 17.24
N GLY A 49 0.06 5.31 16.75
CA GLY A 49 -0.28 4.16 17.60
C GLY A 49 0.97 3.41 18.07
N MET A 50 0.94 2.85 19.27
CA MET A 50 1.99 1.93 19.74
C MET A 50 2.12 0.75 18.77
N PRO A 51 3.35 0.28 18.48
CA PRO A 51 3.56 -0.86 17.62
C PRO A 51 2.87 -2.11 18.18
N LYS A 52 2.13 -2.81 17.31
CA LYS A 52 1.39 -4.02 17.67
C LYS A 52 2.07 -5.24 17.08
N TYR A 53 2.00 -6.36 17.80
CA TYR A 53 2.45 -7.65 17.30
C TYR A 53 1.69 -8.06 16.04
N LYS A 54 2.42 -8.48 15.01
CA LYS A 54 1.87 -8.99 13.76
C LYS A 54 1.84 -10.51 13.79
N LYS A 55 0.66 -11.12 13.74
CA LYS A 55 0.54 -12.58 13.63
C LYS A 55 1.06 -13.05 12.26
N LYS A 56 1.98 -14.01 12.25
CA LYS A 56 2.57 -14.62 11.04
C LYS A 56 1.51 -15.08 10.02
N SER A 57 0.40 -15.61 10.51
CA SER A 57 -0.72 -16.10 9.67
C SER A 57 -1.52 -15.00 8.97
N LEU A 58 -1.45 -13.76 9.45
CA LEU A 58 -2.25 -12.63 8.94
C LEU A 58 -1.44 -11.58 8.20
N ALA A 59 -0.12 -11.53 8.43
CA ALA A 59 0.75 -10.54 7.81
C ALA A 59 1.41 -11.09 6.54
N ASP A 60 1.41 -10.29 5.49
CA ASP A 60 2.23 -10.58 4.33
C ASP A 60 3.71 -10.38 4.70
N PRO A 61 4.61 -11.30 4.31
CA PRO A 61 6.03 -11.21 4.64
C PRO A 61 6.65 -9.97 3.97
N SER A 62 7.43 -9.24 4.76
CA SER A 62 8.19 -8.08 4.31
C SER A 62 9.49 -8.00 5.11
N LEU A 63 10.61 -7.97 4.41
CA LEU A 63 11.96 -7.96 4.98
C LEU A 63 12.71 -6.75 4.44
N ASN A 64 13.33 -5.99 5.33
CA ASN A 64 14.18 -4.86 4.98
C ASN A 64 15.65 -5.26 5.14
N TYR A 65 16.46 -4.94 4.15
CA TYR A 65 17.90 -5.13 4.18
C TYR A 65 18.58 -3.78 4.01
N ASN A 66 19.54 -3.49 4.85
CA ASN A 66 20.48 -2.39 4.65
C ASN A 66 21.60 -2.80 3.68
N ARG A 67 22.52 -1.89 3.34
CA ARG A 67 23.61 -2.13 2.40
C ARG A 67 24.46 -3.37 2.73
N ASN A 68 24.63 -3.70 3.99
CA ASN A 68 25.40 -4.89 4.43
C ASN A 68 24.63 -6.21 4.31
N GLY A 69 23.33 -6.16 4.00
CA GLY A 69 22.46 -7.32 3.94
C GLY A 69 22.12 -7.79 2.53
N PHE A 70 22.59 -7.11 1.49
CA PHE A 70 22.35 -7.50 0.11
C PHE A 70 23.48 -7.08 -0.83
N ARG A 71 23.57 -7.74 -1.98
CA ARG A 71 24.44 -7.39 -3.10
C ARG A 71 23.67 -7.55 -4.40
N LEU A 72 24.01 -6.73 -5.38
CA LEU A 72 23.54 -6.86 -6.76
C LEU A 72 24.75 -7.25 -7.62
N GLU A 73 24.72 -8.45 -8.16
CA GLU A 73 25.77 -9.01 -9.01
C GLU A 73 25.10 -9.71 -10.18
N ASP A 74 25.55 -9.46 -11.39
CA ASP A 74 25.07 -10.09 -12.63
C ASP A 74 23.53 -10.05 -12.80
N GLY A 75 22.91 -8.94 -12.45
CA GLY A 75 21.44 -8.77 -12.54
C GLY A 75 20.65 -9.56 -11.48
N ARG A 76 21.34 -10.23 -10.55
CA ARG A 76 20.73 -11.00 -9.45
C ARG A 76 20.85 -10.24 -8.13
N LEU A 77 19.84 -10.43 -7.30
CA LEU A 77 19.81 -9.90 -5.93
C LEU A 77 20.23 -11.02 -4.98
N HIS A 78 21.40 -10.87 -4.36
CA HIS A 78 21.90 -11.74 -3.29
C HIS A 78 21.55 -11.13 -1.94
N LEU A 79 20.87 -11.92 -1.10
CA LEU A 79 20.41 -11.50 0.22
C LEU A 79 21.21 -12.22 1.31
N ALA A 80 21.44 -11.55 2.44
CA ALA A 80 22.05 -12.16 3.61
C ALA A 80 21.24 -13.40 4.04
N GLY A 81 21.96 -14.50 4.30
CA GLY A 81 21.35 -15.83 4.52
C GLY A 81 21.46 -16.75 3.31
N GLY A 82 22.28 -16.41 2.31
CA GLY A 82 22.59 -17.29 1.16
C GLY A 82 21.50 -17.37 0.09
N ILE A 83 20.58 -16.40 0.06
CA ILE A 83 19.46 -16.37 -0.87
C ILE A 83 19.82 -15.55 -2.12
N GLY A 84 19.89 -16.22 -3.29
CA GLY A 84 20.03 -15.56 -4.59
C GLY A 84 18.71 -15.51 -5.35
N VAL A 85 18.29 -14.34 -5.83
CA VAL A 85 17.03 -14.13 -6.52
C VAL A 85 17.26 -13.44 -7.86
N THR A 86 16.68 -13.97 -8.94
CA THR A 86 16.64 -13.29 -10.22
C THR A 86 15.60 -12.15 -10.17
N VAL A 87 15.98 -10.95 -10.56
CA VAL A 87 15.13 -9.77 -10.53
C VAL A 87 14.63 -9.47 -11.94
N VAL A 88 13.31 -9.29 -12.08
CA VAL A 88 12.73 -8.71 -13.30
C VAL A 88 12.73 -7.20 -13.11
N TRP A 89 13.64 -6.53 -13.77
CA TRP A 89 13.82 -5.09 -13.66
C TRP A 89 12.69 -4.33 -14.35
N SER A 90 12.08 -3.38 -13.64
CA SER A 90 11.08 -2.48 -14.20
C SER A 90 11.70 -1.19 -14.75
N ARG A 91 12.92 -0.88 -14.31
CA ARG A 91 13.73 0.28 -14.71
C ARG A 91 15.16 0.08 -14.23
N ASP A 92 16.10 0.80 -14.81
CA ASP A 92 17.48 0.86 -14.34
C ASP A 92 17.56 1.63 -13.02
N LEU A 93 18.56 1.32 -12.20
CA LEU A 93 18.84 2.05 -10.98
C LEU A 93 19.75 3.25 -11.32
N PRO A 94 19.36 4.48 -10.92
CA PRO A 94 20.18 5.67 -11.21
C PRO A 94 21.45 5.74 -10.38
N ALA A 95 21.53 5.01 -9.27
CA ALA A 95 22.68 4.94 -8.38
C ALA A 95 22.64 3.65 -7.56
N ASP A 96 23.74 3.37 -6.85
CA ASP A 96 23.82 2.24 -5.93
C ASP A 96 22.74 2.32 -4.83
N PRO A 97 21.97 1.26 -4.61
CA PRO A 97 20.92 1.28 -3.60
C PRO A 97 21.49 1.20 -2.18
N SER A 98 20.97 2.03 -1.30
CA SER A 98 21.29 2.05 0.13
C SER A 98 20.56 0.98 0.94
N SER A 99 19.41 0.54 0.48
CA SER A 99 18.62 -0.51 1.10
C SER A 99 17.65 -1.15 0.10
N VAL A 100 17.21 -2.36 0.41
CA VAL A 100 16.18 -3.06 -0.34
C VAL A 100 15.10 -3.61 0.59
N ARG A 101 13.85 -3.43 0.20
CA ARG A 101 12.70 -4.08 0.83
C ARG A 101 12.18 -5.19 -0.06
N VAL A 102 12.23 -6.42 0.42
CA VAL A 102 11.64 -7.58 -0.25
C VAL A 102 10.32 -7.91 0.42
N HIS A 103 9.23 -7.94 -0.34
CA HIS A 103 7.91 -8.20 0.20
C HIS A 103 7.05 -9.02 -0.76
N ARG A 104 6.10 -9.76 -0.19
CA ARG A 104 5.11 -10.52 -0.95
C ARG A 104 3.76 -9.83 -0.88
N ASP A 105 3.09 -9.73 -2.02
CA ASP A 105 1.74 -9.19 -2.08
C ASP A 105 0.66 -10.24 -1.78
N SER A 106 -0.60 -9.78 -1.68
CA SER A 106 -1.76 -10.64 -1.40
C SER A 106 -2.07 -11.69 -2.49
N LEU A 107 -1.46 -11.58 -3.67
CA LEU A 107 -1.55 -12.57 -4.75
C LEU A 107 -0.41 -13.59 -4.71
N GLY A 108 0.58 -13.38 -3.85
CA GLY A 108 1.75 -14.24 -3.70
C GLY A 108 2.96 -13.82 -4.54
N HIS A 109 2.89 -12.69 -5.24
CA HIS A 109 4.02 -12.17 -6.02
C HIS A 109 5.03 -11.48 -5.09
N TRP A 110 6.30 -11.72 -5.35
CA TRP A 110 7.40 -11.08 -4.64
C TRP A 110 7.86 -9.83 -5.38
N TYR A 111 8.21 -8.82 -4.63
CA TYR A 111 8.72 -7.53 -5.11
C TYR A 111 9.96 -7.14 -4.33
N ALA A 112 10.94 -6.58 -5.02
CA ALA A 112 12.07 -5.88 -4.44
C ALA A 112 11.93 -4.37 -4.71
N SER A 113 11.96 -3.57 -3.66
CA SER A 113 11.90 -2.11 -3.74
C SER A 113 13.22 -1.56 -3.24
N PHE A 114 13.99 -0.94 -4.12
CA PHE A 114 15.28 -0.36 -3.83
C PHE A 114 15.15 1.11 -3.44
N VAL A 115 15.95 1.55 -2.49
CA VAL A 115 16.11 2.95 -2.11
C VAL A 115 17.44 3.44 -2.68
N VAL A 116 17.37 4.41 -3.57
CA VAL A 116 18.51 5.03 -4.22
C VAL A 116 18.53 6.53 -3.94
N ALA A 117 19.71 7.11 -3.80
CA ALA A 117 19.88 8.55 -3.79
C ALA A 117 19.76 9.05 -5.24
N THR A 118 19.00 10.12 -5.44
CA THR A 118 18.88 10.80 -6.72
C THR A 118 19.04 12.28 -6.51
N GLU A 119 19.74 12.94 -7.42
CA GLU A 119 19.76 14.39 -7.46
C GLU A 119 18.42 14.91 -7.94
N VAL A 120 17.93 15.96 -7.28
CA VAL A 120 16.72 16.64 -7.68
C VAL A 120 17.09 17.55 -8.86
N GLN A 121 16.57 17.24 -10.02
CA GLN A 121 16.65 18.13 -11.17
C GLN A 121 15.41 19.02 -11.15
N PRO A 122 15.54 20.36 -11.05
CA PRO A 122 14.42 21.27 -11.14
C PRO A 122 13.79 21.15 -12.53
N LEU A 123 12.47 21.18 -12.56
CA LEU A 123 11.75 21.31 -13.83
C LEU A 123 11.90 22.75 -14.38
N PRO A 124 11.77 22.95 -15.69
CA PRO A 124 11.73 24.29 -16.25
C PRO A 124 10.58 25.10 -15.64
N GLU A 125 10.82 26.38 -15.34
CA GLU A 125 9.79 27.26 -14.85
C GLU A 125 8.73 27.50 -15.92
N THR A 126 7.47 27.38 -15.53
CA THR A 126 6.31 27.54 -16.43
C THR A 126 5.56 28.84 -16.14
N GLY A 127 5.73 29.45 -14.97
CA GLY A 127 4.97 30.59 -14.50
C GLY A 127 3.52 30.27 -14.09
N ASN A 128 3.13 29.00 -14.17
CA ASN A 128 1.74 28.57 -13.97
C ASN A 128 1.45 28.22 -12.51
N VAL A 129 0.25 28.56 -12.05
CA VAL A 129 -0.29 28.22 -10.72
C VAL A 129 -1.56 27.41 -10.90
N LEU A 130 -1.72 26.33 -10.13
CA LEU A 130 -2.90 25.47 -10.14
C LEU A 130 -3.49 25.32 -8.75
N GLY A 131 -4.81 25.54 -8.63
CA GLY A 131 -5.59 25.14 -7.46
C GLY A 131 -6.25 23.78 -7.68
N ILE A 132 -6.28 22.92 -6.66
CA ILE A 132 -6.89 21.58 -6.72
C ILE A 132 -7.87 21.44 -5.56
N ASP A 133 -9.13 21.13 -5.86
CA ASP A 133 -10.16 20.70 -4.93
C ASP A 133 -10.48 19.21 -5.12
N TRP A 134 -10.64 18.47 -4.01
CA TRP A 134 -10.88 17.04 -4.02
C TRP A 134 -12.35 16.70 -3.80
N GLY A 135 -12.91 15.86 -4.63
CA GLY A 135 -14.18 15.21 -4.29
C GLY A 135 -15.42 15.72 -4.98
N GLY A 136 -15.35 16.15 -6.21
CA GLY A 136 -16.52 16.41 -7.06
C GLY A 136 -17.42 15.18 -7.22
N VAL A 137 -18.66 15.41 -7.63
CA VAL A 137 -19.65 14.32 -7.87
C VAL A 137 -19.25 13.49 -9.11
N LYS A 138 -18.74 14.14 -10.15
CA LYS A 138 -18.33 13.51 -11.41
C LYS A 138 -16.81 13.39 -11.55
N GLU A 139 -16.06 14.23 -10.87
CA GLU A 139 -14.60 14.28 -10.90
C GLU A 139 -14.02 13.79 -9.58
N THR A 140 -12.80 13.24 -9.65
CA THR A 140 -11.99 12.88 -8.48
C THR A 140 -11.26 14.10 -7.94
N ALA A 141 -10.82 15.00 -8.82
CA ALA A 141 -10.25 16.29 -8.50
C ALA A 141 -10.70 17.32 -9.55
N ILE A 142 -11.03 18.50 -9.08
CA ILE A 142 -11.39 19.68 -9.89
C ILE A 142 -10.24 20.66 -9.75
N THR A 143 -9.85 21.26 -10.87
CA THR A 143 -8.73 22.21 -10.89
C THR A 143 -9.20 23.57 -11.37
N THR A 144 -8.43 24.61 -11.03
CA THR A 144 -8.69 25.97 -11.53
C THR A 144 -8.48 26.10 -13.05
N SER A 145 -7.88 25.07 -13.65
CA SER A 145 -7.73 24.92 -15.09
C SER A 145 -8.47 23.67 -15.52
N ASP A 146 -9.63 23.80 -16.13
CA ASP A 146 -10.51 22.68 -16.56
C ASP A 146 -9.81 21.59 -17.35
N THR A 147 -8.67 21.92 -17.98
CA THR A 147 -7.86 20.98 -18.77
C THR A 147 -7.14 19.92 -17.91
N HIS A 148 -7.01 20.17 -16.59
CA HIS A 148 -6.32 19.28 -15.66
C HIS A 148 -7.27 18.56 -14.70
N ASP A 149 -8.56 18.67 -14.91
CA ASP A 149 -9.54 17.94 -14.10
C ASP A 149 -9.33 16.43 -14.19
N LEU A 150 -9.46 15.75 -13.06
CA LEU A 150 -9.34 14.30 -12.98
C LEU A 150 -10.73 13.64 -12.94
N PRO A 151 -11.23 13.10 -14.06
CA PRO A 151 -12.54 12.48 -14.10
C PRO A 151 -12.61 11.23 -13.23
N HIS A 152 -13.79 10.91 -12.69
CA HIS A 152 -14.02 9.73 -11.90
C HIS A 152 -14.19 8.49 -12.78
N VAL A 153 -13.08 7.76 -13.01
CA VAL A 153 -13.02 6.60 -13.94
C VAL A 153 -13.81 5.37 -13.42
N GLU A 154 -14.31 5.40 -12.18
CA GLU A 154 -15.16 4.37 -11.56
C GLU A 154 -14.60 2.94 -11.60
N HIS A 155 -13.28 2.78 -11.55
CA HIS A 155 -12.64 1.46 -11.55
C HIS A 155 -13.24 0.46 -10.54
N GLY A 156 -13.65 0.96 -9.37
CA GLY A 156 -14.29 0.15 -8.33
C GLY A 156 -15.70 -0.30 -8.70
N ARG A 157 -16.51 0.59 -9.29
CA ARG A 157 -17.89 0.31 -9.72
C ARG A 157 -17.91 -0.74 -10.83
N LYS A 158 -17.04 -0.59 -11.84
CA LYS A 158 -16.88 -1.58 -12.94
C LYS A 158 -16.49 -2.98 -12.45
N ALA A 159 -15.79 -3.09 -11.31
CA ALA A 159 -15.37 -4.36 -10.73
C ALA A 159 -16.36 -4.91 -9.67
N ALA A 160 -17.35 -4.12 -9.24
CA ALA A 160 -18.19 -4.41 -8.07
C ALA A 160 -18.95 -5.73 -8.17
N ALA A 161 -19.64 -5.98 -9.28
CA ALA A 161 -20.45 -7.20 -9.48
C ALA A 161 -19.58 -8.47 -9.35
N LYS A 162 -18.42 -8.49 -10.04
CA LYS A 162 -17.48 -9.60 -9.99
C LYS A 162 -16.90 -9.80 -8.60
N LEU A 163 -16.57 -8.69 -7.92
CA LEU A 163 -16.06 -8.71 -6.56
C LEU A 163 -17.06 -9.26 -5.57
N THR A 164 -18.34 -8.84 -5.65
CA THR A 164 -19.43 -9.35 -4.79
C THR A 164 -19.60 -10.86 -4.93
N GLY A 165 -19.56 -11.40 -6.15
CA GLY A 165 -19.62 -12.86 -6.39
C GLY A 165 -18.46 -13.60 -5.69
N TYR A 166 -17.23 -13.12 -5.81
CA TYR A 166 -16.08 -13.74 -5.15
C TYR A 166 -16.10 -13.57 -3.64
N GLN A 167 -16.62 -12.46 -3.11
CA GLN A 167 -16.80 -12.24 -1.68
C GLN A 167 -17.81 -13.21 -1.09
N ARG A 168 -18.96 -13.42 -1.73
CA ARG A 168 -19.97 -14.43 -1.34
C ARG A 168 -19.35 -15.83 -1.32
N MET A 169 -18.60 -16.21 -2.37
CA MET A 169 -17.89 -17.47 -2.44
C MET A 169 -16.91 -17.64 -1.28
N THR A 170 -16.18 -16.59 -0.94
CA THR A 170 -15.20 -16.59 0.17
C THR A 170 -15.90 -16.71 1.52
N ALA A 171 -17.01 -16.00 1.72
CA ALA A 171 -17.80 -16.05 2.94
C ALA A 171 -18.38 -17.44 3.19
N GLY A 172 -18.99 -18.06 2.16
CA GLY A 172 -19.57 -19.40 2.26
C GLY A 172 -18.56 -20.53 2.50
N ARG A 173 -17.26 -20.29 2.20
CA ARG A 173 -16.19 -21.27 2.40
C ARG A 173 -15.30 -20.96 3.59
N LYS A 174 -15.66 -19.95 4.40
CA LYS A 174 -14.85 -19.54 5.55
C LYS A 174 -14.76 -20.68 6.57
N PRO A 175 -13.56 -21.10 6.98
CA PRO A 175 -13.40 -22.16 7.98
C PRO A 175 -13.91 -21.67 9.35
N LYS A 176 -14.42 -22.61 10.15
CA LYS A 176 -14.75 -22.37 11.56
C LYS A 176 -13.47 -22.05 12.35
N ALA A 177 -13.64 -21.41 13.52
CA ALA A 177 -12.50 -21.12 14.39
C ALA A 177 -11.75 -22.41 14.75
N GLY A 178 -10.42 -22.38 14.65
CA GLY A 178 -9.56 -23.54 14.92
C GLY A 178 -9.38 -24.51 13.76
N GLN A 179 -10.17 -24.40 12.68
CA GLN A 179 -10.01 -25.26 11.51
C GLN A 179 -9.04 -24.69 10.48
N ALA A 180 -8.27 -25.57 9.83
CA ALA A 180 -7.38 -25.21 8.74
C ALA A 180 -8.18 -24.74 7.50
N ALA A 181 -7.66 -23.76 6.79
CA ALA A 181 -8.27 -23.26 5.56
C ALA A 181 -8.26 -24.32 4.45
N SER A 182 -9.43 -24.65 3.91
CA SER A 182 -9.58 -25.59 2.80
C SER A 182 -8.94 -25.04 1.51
N LYS A 183 -8.62 -25.93 0.56
CA LYS A 183 -8.15 -25.56 -0.79
C LYS A 183 -9.14 -24.60 -1.47
N GLY A 184 -10.44 -24.91 -1.38
CA GLY A 184 -11.52 -24.10 -1.96
C GLY A 184 -11.61 -22.70 -1.35
N TYR A 185 -11.45 -22.56 -0.03
CA TYR A 185 -11.37 -21.25 0.62
C TYR A 185 -10.15 -20.44 0.17
N ARG A 186 -8.97 -21.06 0.11
CA ARG A 186 -7.74 -20.41 -0.37
C ARG A 186 -7.88 -19.91 -1.81
N THR A 187 -8.47 -20.72 -2.68
CA THR A 187 -8.78 -20.33 -4.07
C THR A 187 -9.76 -19.16 -4.14
N ALA A 188 -10.87 -19.19 -3.39
CA ALA A 188 -11.85 -18.12 -3.33
C ALA A 188 -11.22 -16.80 -2.83
N LYS A 189 -10.39 -16.87 -1.79
CA LYS A 189 -9.65 -15.71 -1.28
C LYS A 189 -8.71 -15.11 -2.34
N LYS A 190 -8.01 -15.94 -3.10
CA LYS A 190 -7.15 -15.51 -4.21
C LYS A 190 -7.96 -14.86 -5.34
N LEU A 191 -9.12 -15.42 -5.68
CA LEU A 191 -10.02 -14.84 -6.68
C LEU A 191 -10.59 -13.48 -6.22
N THR A 192 -10.88 -13.30 -4.93
CA THR A 192 -11.29 -12.00 -4.37
C THR A 192 -10.15 -10.98 -4.40
N ALA A 193 -8.92 -11.39 -4.11
CA ALA A 193 -7.76 -10.50 -4.10
C ALA A 193 -7.40 -9.92 -5.48
N LYS A 194 -7.62 -10.68 -6.56
CA LYS A 194 -7.30 -10.24 -7.94
C LYS A 194 -8.01 -8.95 -8.37
N PRO A 195 -9.36 -8.82 -8.29
CA PRO A 195 -10.05 -7.58 -8.63
C PRO A 195 -9.63 -6.40 -7.75
N HIS A 196 -9.48 -6.60 -6.44
CA HIS A 196 -8.98 -5.55 -5.55
C HIS A 196 -7.62 -5.02 -5.98
N LYS A 197 -6.68 -5.92 -6.29
CA LYS A 197 -5.35 -5.54 -6.75
C LYS A 197 -5.39 -4.83 -8.10
N LYS A 198 -6.24 -5.30 -9.04
CA LYS A 198 -6.43 -4.66 -10.34
C LYS A 198 -6.94 -3.23 -10.17
N VAL A 199 -8.00 -3.03 -9.39
CA VAL A 199 -8.57 -1.70 -9.12
C VAL A 199 -7.55 -0.78 -8.44
N ALA A 200 -6.81 -1.28 -7.45
CA ALA A 200 -5.76 -0.51 -6.78
C ALA A 200 -4.67 -0.06 -7.76
N ARG A 201 -4.21 -0.94 -8.65
CA ARG A 201 -3.21 -0.61 -9.68
C ARG A 201 -3.74 0.41 -10.70
N GLN A 202 -4.98 0.25 -11.15
CA GLN A 202 -5.61 1.18 -12.08
C GLN A 202 -5.74 2.58 -11.47
N ARG A 203 -6.21 2.68 -10.22
CA ARG A 203 -6.28 3.96 -9.49
C ARG A 203 -4.90 4.60 -9.34
N GLN A 204 -3.91 3.79 -8.99
CA GLN A 204 -2.54 4.28 -8.82
C GLN A 204 -1.94 4.74 -10.16
N ASP A 205 -2.19 4.03 -11.25
CA ASP A 205 -1.73 4.41 -12.60
C ASP A 205 -2.37 5.72 -13.04
N THR A 206 -3.72 5.81 -12.95
CA THR A 206 -4.47 7.02 -13.27
C THR A 206 -3.97 8.22 -12.46
N GLY A 207 -3.87 8.08 -11.13
CA GLY A 207 -3.42 9.18 -10.27
C GLY A 207 -1.96 9.59 -10.52
N ARG A 208 -1.07 8.63 -10.80
CA ARG A 208 0.34 8.94 -11.11
C ARG A 208 0.51 9.66 -12.44
N LYS A 209 -0.23 9.25 -13.46
CA LYS A 209 -0.19 9.91 -14.77
C LYS A 209 -0.67 11.34 -14.68
N TRP A 210 -1.79 11.53 -14.01
CA TRP A 210 -2.35 12.84 -13.75
C TRP A 210 -1.39 13.72 -12.93
N ALA A 211 -0.92 13.23 -11.78
CA ALA A 211 0.00 14.00 -10.94
C ALA A 211 1.30 14.37 -11.68
N LYS A 212 1.84 13.47 -12.52
CA LYS A 212 3.03 13.77 -13.32
C LYS A 212 2.77 14.91 -14.31
N GLN A 213 1.59 14.95 -14.93
CA GLN A 213 1.21 16.01 -15.86
C GLN A 213 1.05 17.34 -15.12
N VAL A 214 0.29 17.35 -14.01
CA VAL A 214 0.08 18.55 -13.19
C VAL A 214 1.40 19.16 -12.69
N VAL A 215 2.31 18.32 -12.18
CA VAL A 215 3.63 18.78 -11.67
C VAL A 215 4.53 19.30 -12.79
N ARG A 216 4.42 18.75 -14.00
CA ARG A 216 5.21 19.22 -15.14
C ARG A 216 4.74 20.56 -15.67
N ASP A 217 3.44 20.78 -15.63
CA ASP A 217 2.80 21.91 -16.31
C ASP A 217 2.61 23.14 -15.35
N HIS A 218 2.95 23.01 -14.05
CA HIS A 218 2.74 24.08 -13.04
C HIS A 218 3.87 24.12 -12.01
N ASP A 219 4.29 25.33 -11.65
CA ASP A 219 5.34 25.59 -10.65
C ASP A 219 4.77 25.61 -9.24
N THR A 220 3.55 26.12 -9.09
CA THR A 220 2.88 26.21 -7.80
C THR A 220 1.57 25.48 -7.82
N ILE A 221 1.37 24.57 -6.87
CA ILE A 221 0.15 23.78 -6.73
C ILE A 221 -0.45 24.04 -5.34
N ALA A 222 -1.60 24.71 -5.30
CA ALA A 222 -2.38 24.92 -4.09
C ALA A 222 -3.37 23.77 -3.90
N VAL A 223 -3.37 23.13 -2.73
CA VAL A 223 -4.27 22.03 -2.42
C VAL A 223 -5.01 22.30 -1.12
N GLU A 224 -6.26 21.87 -1.02
CA GLU A 224 -7.02 21.91 0.21
C GLU A 224 -6.36 20.99 1.27
N ASP A 225 -6.32 21.42 2.55
CA ASP A 225 -5.93 20.57 3.68
C ASP A 225 -7.02 19.53 3.95
N PHE A 226 -7.12 18.56 3.07
CA PHE A 226 -8.14 17.53 3.09
C PHE A 226 -7.95 16.58 4.28
N ARG A 227 -8.72 16.83 5.34
CA ARG A 227 -8.79 15.96 6.53
C ARG A 227 -10.12 15.20 6.57
N PRO A 228 -10.27 14.12 5.82
CA PRO A 228 -11.51 13.36 5.83
C PRO A 228 -11.81 12.90 7.25
N LYS A 229 -12.93 13.39 7.82
CA LYS A 229 -13.44 12.87 9.10
C LYS A 229 -13.68 11.38 8.87
N LYS A 230 -12.97 10.51 9.59
CA LYS A 230 -13.31 9.07 9.59
C LYS A 230 -14.78 8.97 9.99
N ARG A 231 -15.66 8.65 9.06
CA ARG A 231 -17.02 8.24 9.38
C ARG A 231 -16.90 6.91 10.13
N VAL A 232 -16.94 7.00 11.46
CA VAL A 232 -17.03 5.84 12.33
C VAL A 232 -18.42 5.26 12.10
N GLY A 233 -18.47 4.06 11.50
CA GLY A 233 -19.61 3.19 11.68
C GLY A 233 -20.90 3.51 10.96
N VAL A 234 -20.87 3.98 9.70
CA VAL A 234 -22.04 3.80 8.84
C VAL A 234 -21.80 2.50 8.05
N PRO A 235 -22.55 1.41 8.34
CA PRO A 235 -22.49 0.23 7.49
C PRO A 235 -22.90 0.65 6.07
N PHE A 236 -22.11 0.20 5.08
CA PHE A 236 -22.45 0.36 3.67
C PHE A 236 -23.84 -0.23 3.44
N ARG A 237 -24.86 0.62 3.33
CA ARG A 237 -26.17 0.23 2.82
C ARG A 237 -26.04 0.24 1.30
N PRO A 238 -26.19 -0.91 0.62
CA PRO A 238 -26.35 -0.89 -0.83
C PRO A 238 -27.55 -0.01 -1.16
N CYS A 239 -27.41 0.86 -2.14
CA CYS A 239 -28.52 1.63 -2.68
C CYS A 239 -29.68 0.66 -2.96
N ARG A 240 -30.82 0.84 -2.29
CA ARG A 240 -32.06 0.19 -2.69
C ARG A 240 -32.39 0.70 -4.08
N GLU A 241 -32.62 -0.22 -5.01
CA GLU A 241 -33.19 0.12 -6.29
C GLU A 241 -34.51 0.91 -6.03
N PRO A 242 -34.73 1.99 -6.76
CA PRO A 242 -36.01 2.68 -6.68
C PRO A 242 -37.12 1.67 -7.04
N PRO A 243 -38.27 1.73 -6.37
CA PRO A 243 -39.41 0.86 -6.72
C PRO A 243 -39.79 1.08 -8.20
N PRO A 244 -40.21 0.03 -8.90
CA PRO A 244 -40.64 0.17 -10.30
C PRO A 244 -41.79 1.20 -10.36
N ALA A 245 -41.71 2.07 -11.36
CA ALA A 245 -42.73 3.06 -11.62
C ALA A 245 -44.07 2.38 -11.75
N SER A 246 -45.03 2.82 -10.92
CA SER A 246 -46.43 2.38 -11.03
C SER A 246 -46.98 2.77 -12.41
N THR A 247 -47.33 1.77 -13.20
CA THR A 247 -48.11 1.93 -14.43
C THR A 247 -49.44 2.60 -14.10
N PRO A 248 -49.84 3.63 -14.84
CA PRO A 248 -51.19 4.18 -14.69
C PRO A 248 -52.19 3.14 -15.20
N VAL A 249 -53.15 2.81 -14.34
CA VAL A 249 -54.34 2.01 -14.71
C VAL A 249 -55.27 2.89 -15.52
N PRO A 250 -55.86 2.39 -16.58
CA PRO A 250 -56.76 3.12 -17.49
C PRO A 250 -58.05 3.61 -16.81
#